data_6dedfdd5237681dd546fe587045bdaa8
#
_entry.id   6dedfdd5237681dd546fe587045bdaa8
#
_cell.length_a   1.000
_cell.length_b   1.000
_cell.length_c   1.000
_cell.angle_alpha   90.00
_cell.angle_beta   90.00
_cell.angle_gamma   90.00
#
_symmetry.space_group_name_H-M   'P 1'
#
loop_
_entity.id
_entity.type
_entity.pdbx_description
1 polymer ?
#
loop_
_entity_poly.entity_id
_entity_poly.type
_entity_poly.pdbx_seq_one_letter_code
_entity_poly.pdbx_strand_id
1 'polypeptide(L)'
;MLNKIVNHPPTTTTQTGHFAVAIFDCVLICCGHPDYEIPDITFNLWFRLSEELYQRNDDRLTNSFRPYIERLINALAKHCQMEPDSDGILEEGEDFSEFRSRVVELIKDVVFIVGSANVFSHMFAFLRSTSAGLGATSSENPSGLGWEVGEAALFVMCAVARNLVPMEAAPEETSCVSQVIDAVLGLPSTAHTAIRHTSIRYD
;
A
#
# COMPACT_ATOMS: atom_id res chain seq x y z
N MET A 1 -20.39 3.53 17.11
CA MET A 1 -20.52 4.16 15.77
C MET A 1 -20.20 3.15 14.67
N LEU A 2 -19.03 2.53 14.67
CA LEU A 2 -18.61 1.49 13.70
C LEU A 2 -19.62 0.34 13.58
N ASN A 3 -20.14 -0.18 14.68
CA ASN A 3 -21.20 -1.22 14.68
C ASN A 3 -22.44 -0.86 13.87
N LYS A 4 -22.80 0.43 13.79
CA LYS A 4 -23.94 0.87 12.95
C LYS A 4 -23.58 0.90 11.47
N ILE A 5 -22.33 1.26 11.15
CA ILE A 5 -21.84 1.29 9.76
C ILE A 5 -21.71 -0.13 9.22
N VAL A 6 -21.15 -1.02 10.04
CA VAL A 6 -20.93 -2.42 9.66
C VAL A 6 -22.27 -3.18 9.52
N ASN A 7 -23.30 -2.79 10.28
CA ASN A 7 -24.65 -3.36 10.11
C ASN A 7 -25.41 -2.81 8.88
N HIS A 8 -24.89 -1.72 8.26
CA HIS A 8 -25.49 -1.10 7.07
C HIS A 8 -24.37 -0.78 6.09
N PRO A 9 -23.76 -1.83 5.48
CA PRO A 9 -22.59 -1.67 4.62
C PRO A 9 -22.88 -0.82 3.38
N PRO A 10 -21.83 -0.28 2.74
CA PRO A 10 -21.97 0.41 1.47
C PRO A 10 -22.63 -0.51 0.43
N THR A 11 -23.70 -0.07 -0.19
CA THR A 11 -24.35 -0.79 -1.29
C THR A 11 -23.90 -0.19 -2.61
N THR A 12 -23.54 -1.03 -3.57
CA THR A 12 -23.15 -0.64 -4.94
C THR A 12 -24.31 -0.13 -5.80
N THR A 13 -25.54 -0.20 -5.31
CA THR A 13 -26.72 0.34 -5.97
C THR A 13 -27.12 1.68 -5.36
N THR A 14 -27.58 2.58 -6.20
CA THR A 14 -28.01 3.99 -6.02
C THR A 14 -28.97 4.30 -4.85
N GLN A 15 -29.14 3.42 -3.89
CA GLN A 15 -29.84 3.72 -2.64
C GLN A 15 -28.84 4.39 -1.70
N THR A 16 -29.24 5.55 -1.23
CA THR A 16 -28.54 6.35 -0.21
C THR A 16 -28.02 5.46 0.90
N GLY A 17 -26.74 5.09 0.84
CA GLY A 17 -26.05 4.36 1.90
C GLY A 17 -26.20 5.13 3.22
N HIS A 18 -26.14 4.44 4.33
CA HIS A 18 -26.23 5.10 5.64
C HIS A 18 -25.22 6.26 5.68
N PHE A 19 -25.65 7.45 6.14
CA PHE A 19 -24.82 8.67 6.16
C PHE A 19 -23.40 8.43 6.76
N ALA A 20 -23.27 7.44 7.62
CA ALA A 20 -22.01 7.05 8.23
C ALA A 20 -21.00 6.46 7.23
N VAL A 21 -21.43 5.98 6.06
CA VAL A 21 -20.53 5.53 4.97
C VAL A 21 -19.76 6.72 4.41
N ALA A 22 -20.38 7.90 4.33
CA ALA A 22 -19.72 9.13 3.91
C ALA A 22 -18.53 9.52 4.81
N ILE A 23 -18.48 9.02 6.04
CA ILE A 23 -17.34 9.23 6.94
C ILE A 23 -16.07 8.60 6.36
N PHE A 24 -16.17 7.40 5.75
CA PHE A 24 -15.01 6.77 5.14
C PHE A 24 -14.46 7.59 3.97
N ASP A 25 -15.35 8.21 3.18
CA ASP A 25 -14.90 9.11 2.11
C ASP A 25 -14.20 10.35 2.70
N CYS A 26 -14.73 10.95 3.78
CA CYS A 26 -14.06 12.06 4.48
C CYS A 26 -12.71 11.63 5.06
N VAL A 27 -12.64 10.46 5.68
CA VAL A 27 -11.37 9.94 6.24
C VAL A 27 -10.36 9.66 5.13
N LEU A 28 -10.80 9.15 3.96
CA LEU A 28 -9.92 8.95 2.81
C LEU A 28 -9.42 10.28 2.22
N ILE A 29 -10.20 11.36 2.31
CA ILE A 29 -9.70 12.71 1.98
C ILE A 29 -8.58 13.11 2.95
N CYS A 30 -8.74 12.86 4.25
CA CYS A 30 -7.67 13.07 5.23
C CYS A 30 -6.44 12.20 4.92
N CYS A 31 -6.64 10.92 4.55
CA CYS A 31 -5.55 10.05 4.11
C CYS A 31 -4.82 10.55 2.86
N GLY A 32 -5.43 11.38 2.03
CA GLY A 32 -4.81 12.03 0.87
C GLY A 32 -4.15 13.38 1.17
N HIS A 33 -4.15 13.84 2.42
CA HIS A 33 -3.55 15.13 2.79
C HIS A 33 -2.02 15.08 2.60
N PRO A 34 -1.36 16.12 2.06
CA PRO A 34 0.08 16.10 1.79
C PRO A 34 0.94 15.94 3.04
N ASP A 35 0.51 16.44 4.18
CA ASP A 35 1.19 16.26 5.46
C ASP A 35 0.84 14.90 6.05
N TYR A 36 1.85 14.03 6.23
CA TYR A 36 1.68 12.64 6.68
C TYR A 36 1.17 12.51 8.14
N GLU A 37 1.26 13.53 8.96
CA GLU A 37 0.69 13.53 10.31
C GLU A 37 -0.84 13.44 10.27
N ILE A 38 -1.47 13.98 9.24
CA ILE A 38 -2.94 13.93 9.08
C ILE A 38 -3.46 12.53 8.75
N PRO A 39 -2.91 11.78 7.77
CA PRO A 39 -3.20 10.36 7.59
C PRO A 39 -3.02 9.53 8.86
N ASP A 40 -1.95 9.75 9.60
CA ASP A 40 -1.62 9.00 10.81
C ASP A 40 -2.74 9.03 11.88
N ILE A 41 -3.37 10.18 12.07
CA ILE A 41 -4.51 10.34 13.00
C ILE A 41 -5.67 9.39 12.62
N THR A 42 -5.80 9.03 11.35
CA THR A 42 -6.88 8.17 10.86
C THR A 42 -6.66 6.68 11.12
N PHE A 43 -5.44 6.24 11.43
CA PHE A 43 -5.06 4.82 11.51
C PHE A 43 -5.90 4.04 12.52
N ASN A 44 -6.21 4.64 13.65
CA ASN A 44 -7.07 4.01 14.66
C ASN A 44 -8.46 3.62 14.13
N LEU A 45 -9.03 4.38 13.20
CA LEU A 45 -10.31 4.03 12.60
C LEU A 45 -10.18 2.76 11.74
N TRP A 46 -9.12 2.68 10.95
CA TRP A 46 -8.87 1.57 10.04
C TRP A 46 -8.54 0.28 10.80
N PHE A 47 -7.71 0.35 11.86
CA PHE A 47 -7.45 -0.79 12.76
C PHE A 47 -8.74 -1.33 13.37
N ARG A 48 -9.61 -0.44 13.88
CA ARG A 48 -10.89 -0.85 14.47
C ARG A 48 -11.86 -1.43 13.43
N LEU A 49 -11.85 -0.91 12.20
CA LEU A 49 -12.63 -1.47 11.10
C LEU A 49 -12.15 -2.89 10.77
N SER A 50 -10.84 -3.05 10.62
CA SER A 50 -10.19 -4.34 10.35
C SER A 50 -10.57 -5.37 11.41
N GLU A 51 -10.39 -5.03 12.69
CA GLU A 51 -10.75 -5.89 13.81
C GLU A 51 -12.24 -6.30 13.78
N GLU A 52 -13.14 -5.35 13.58
CA GLU A 52 -14.58 -5.62 13.52
C GLU A 52 -14.95 -6.53 12.34
N LEU A 53 -14.35 -6.32 11.17
CA LEU A 53 -14.59 -7.16 9.99
C LEU A 53 -14.04 -8.58 10.20
N TYR A 54 -12.85 -8.69 10.77
CA TYR A 54 -12.22 -9.97 11.07
C TYR A 54 -13.06 -10.79 12.07
N GLN A 55 -13.53 -10.17 13.15
CA GLN A 55 -14.34 -10.84 14.16
C GLN A 55 -15.69 -11.33 13.63
N ARG A 56 -16.29 -10.60 12.69
CA ARG A 56 -17.58 -10.99 12.10
C ARG A 56 -17.48 -12.13 11.11
N ASN A 57 -16.32 -12.30 10.48
CA ASN A 57 -16.06 -13.35 9.49
C ASN A 57 -17.16 -13.46 8.43
N ASP A 58 -17.60 -12.32 7.90
CA ASP A 58 -18.64 -12.21 6.88
C ASP A 58 -18.02 -11.66 5.58
N ASP A 59 -17.84 -12.53 4.61
CA ASP A 59 -17.22 -12.20 3.32
C ASP A 59 -17.97 -11.13 2.55
N ARG A 60 -19.31 -11.09 2.63
CA ARG A 60 -20.11 -10.08 1.92
C ARG A 60 -19.89 -8.71 2.51
N LEU A 61 -19.86 -8.66 3.83
CA LEU A 61 -19.56 -7.44 4.56
C LEU A 61 -18.14 -6.97 4.27
N THR A 62 -17.15 -7.85 4.38
CA THR A 62 -15.75 -7.57 4.10
C THR A 62 -15.56 -7.03 2.69
N ASN A 63 -16.16 -7.70 1.69
CA ASN A 63 -16.09 -7.25 0.30
C ASN A 63 -16.74 -5.88 0.05
N SER A 64 -17.73 -5.47 0.84
CA SER A 64 -18.33 -4.13 0.73
C SER A 64 -17.37 -3.00 1.10
N PHE A 65 -16.36 -3.27 1.93
CA PHE A 65 -15.32 -2.31 2.32
C PHE A 65 -14.08 -2.36 1.43
N ARG A 66 -13.93 -3.36 0.58
CA ARG A 66 -12.78 -3.51 -0.33
C ARG A 66 -12.40 -2.21 -1.07
N PRO A 67 -13.34 -1.47 -1.72
CA PRO A 67 -12.97 -0.26 -2.46
C PRO A 67 -12.36 0.85 -1.58
N TYR A 68 -12.75 0.90 -0.31
CA TYR A 68 -12.21 1.88 0.64
C TYR A 68 -10.78 1.49 1.04
N ILE A 69 -10.52 0.21 1.25
CA ILE A 69 -9.19 -0.29 1.62
C ILE A 69 -8.22 -0.19 0.44
N GLU A 70 -8.66 -0.44 -0.80
CA GLU A 70 -7.84 -0.23 -1.99
C GLU A 70 -7.41 1.25 -2.13
N ARG A 71 -8.33 2.18 -1.91
CA ARG A 71 -8.04 3.63 -1.90
C ARG A 71 -7.10 4.01 -0.75
N LEU A 72 -7.30 3.43 0.44
CA LEU A 72 -6.41 3.63 1.58
C LEU A 72 -4.98 3.20 1.27
N ILE A 73 -4.78 1.96 0.78
CA ILE A 73 -3.44 1.43 0.48
C ILE A 73 -2.74 2.29 -0.58
N ASN A 74 -3.47 2.75 -1.62
CA ASN A 74 -2.93 3.64 -2.63
C ASN A 74 -2.51 5.01 -2.06
N ALA A 75 -3.30 5.58 -1.15
CA ALA A 75 -2.94 6.83 -0.47
C ALA A 75 -1.70 6.63 0.41
N LEU A 76 -1.65 5.55 1.18
CA LEU A 76 -0.52 5.24 2.05
C LEU A 76 0.78 4.96 1.26
N ALA A 77 0.69 4.27 0.13
CA ALA A 77 1.83 4.06 -0.77
C ALA A 77 2.41 5.40 -1.25
N LYS A 78 1.54 6.37 -1.58
CA LYS A 78 1.98 7.72 -1.95
C LYS A 78 2.67 8.45 -0.80
N HIS A 79 2.17 8.31 0.42
CA HIS A 79 2.80 8.92 1.60
C HIS A 79 4.12 8.28 2.01
N CYS A 80 4.38 7.05 1.58
CA CYS A 80 5.66 6.38 1.82
C CYS A 80 6.77 6.82 0.87
N GLN A 81 6.49 7.70 -0.11
CA GLN A 81 7.53 8.24 -0.99
C GLN A 81 8.48 9.14 -0.19
N MET A 82 9.77 8.91 -0.37
CA MET A 82 10.82 9.77 0.19
C MET A 82 10.93 11.07 -0.61
N GLU A 83 11.56 12.08 -0.02
CA GLU A 83 11.92 13.28 -0.76
C GLU A 83 12.91 12.94 -1.88
N PRO A 84 12.79 13.55 -3.09
CA PRO A 84 13.64 13.23 -4.23
C PRO A 84 15.14 13.49 -4.02
N ASP A 85 15.49 14.38 -3.10
CA ASP A 85 16.86 14.75 -2.73
C ASP A 85 17.38 13.97 -1.50
N SER A 86 16.60 13.01 -0.99
CA SER A 86 17.01 12.13 0.10
C SER A 86 18.15 11.21 -0.32
N ASP A 87 19.11 10.99 0.58
CA ASP A 87 20.18 9.98 0.40
C ASP A 87 19.66 8.55 0.39
N GLY A 88 18.38 8.37 0.70
CA GLY A 88 17.64 7.10 0.60
C GLY A 88 17.85 6.13 1.75
N ILE A 89 18.50 6.55 2.82
CA ILE A 89 18.64 5.78 4.05
C ILE A 89 17.91 6.56 5.15
N LEU A 90 16.81 5.99 5.63
CA LEU A 90 16.09 6.54 6.79
C LEU A 90 16.77 6.06 8.06
N GLU A 91 17.08 6.97 8.95
CA GLU A 91 17.61 6.63 10.27
C GLU A 91 16.48 6.10 11.18
N GLU A 92 16.83 5.15 12.05
CA GLU A 92 15.89 4.68 13.08
C GLU A 92 15.60 5.84 14.05
N GLY A 93 14.31 6.07 14.33
CA GLY A 93 13.86 7.14 15.23
C GLY A 93 13.55 8.46 14.53
N GLU A 94 13.71 8.57 13.23
CA GLU A 94 13.14 9.69 12.46
C GLU A 94 11.62 9.55 12.37
N ASP A 95 10.90 10.65 12.51
CA ASP A 95 9.44 10.70 12.51
C ASP A 95 8.85 10.04 11.24
N PHE A 96 9.48 10.24 10.10
CA PHE A 96 9.06 9.65 8.84
C PHE A 96 9.32 8.12 8.79
N SER A 97 10.42 7.64 9.34
CA SER A 97 10.70 6.21 9.49
C SER A 97 9.68 5.53 10.38
N GLU A 98 9.31 6.16 11.50
CA GLU A 98 8.26 5.67 12.39
C GLU A 98 6.88 5.67 11.72
N PHE A 99 6.56 6.73 10.97
CA PHE A 99 5.33 6.79 10.19
C PHE A 99 5.25 5.63 9.19
N ARG A 100 6.32 5.38 8.40
CA ARG A 100 6.37 4.24 7.46
C ARG A 100 6.18 2.90 8.17
N SER A 101 6.75 2.74 9.36
CA SER A 101 6.57 1.52 10.16
C SER A 101 5.11 1.31 10.56
N ARG A 102 4.42 2.38 10.98
CA ARG A 102 2.98 2.33 11.29
C ARG A 102 2.12 2.06 10.06
N VAL A 103 2.52 2.56 8.89
CA VAL A 103 1.87 2.24 7.61
C VAL A 103 1.97 0.73 7.30
N VAL A 104 3.16 0.13 7.50
CA VAL A 104 3.33 -1.33 7.31
C VAL A 104 2.40 -2.12 8.23
N GLU A 105 2.32 -1.77 9.51
CA GLU A 105 1.43 -2.46 10.45
C GLU A 105 -0.05 -2.31 10.03
N LEU A 106 -0.46 -1.11 9.61
CA LEU A 106 -1.82 -0.90 9.11
C LEU A 106 -2.11 -1.74 7.85
N ILE A 107 -1.18 -1.75 6.88
CA ILE A 107 -1.35 -2.55 5.65
C ILE A 107 -1.48 -4.04 6.01
N LYS A 108 -0.65 -4.57 6.90
CA LYS A 108 -0.75 -5.97 7.36
C LYS A 108 -2.12 -6.28 7.96
N ASP A 109 -2.68 -5.35 8.73
CA ASP A 109 -3.98 -5.54 9.39
C ASP A 109 -5.15 -5.49 8.41
N VAL A 110 -5.10 -4.66 7.38
CA VAL A 110 -6.23 -4.48 6.45
C VAL A 110 -6.14 -5.32 5.18
N VAL A 111 -4.97 -5.91 4.90
CA VAL A 111 -4.71 -6.59 3.62
C VAL A 111 -5.60 -7.80 3.38
N PHE A 112 -6.09 -8.48 4.42
CA PHE A 112 -7.00 -9.62 4.25
C PHE A 112 -8.31 -9.23 3.54
N ILE A 113 -8.72 -7.96 3.61
CA ILE A 113 -9.95 -7.43 2.98
C ILE A 113 -9.80 -7.40 1.46
N VAL A 114 -8.62 -7.07 0.96
CA VAL A 114 -8.32 -6.93 -0.47
C VAL A 114 -7.53 -8.10 -1.05
N GLY A 115 -6.82 -8.83 -0.21
CA GLY A 115 -5.94 -9.93 -0.57
C GLY A 115 -4.52 -9.48 -0.89
N SER A 116 -3.53 -10.17 -0.29
CA SER A 116 -2.11 -9.83 -0.45
C SER A 116 -1.64 -9.93 -1.91
N ALA A 117 -2.09 -10.94 -2.65
CA ALA A 117 -1.77 -11.13 -4.05
C ALA A 117 -2.30 -9.96 -4.93
N ASN A 118 -3.50 -9.47 -4.64
CA ASN A 118 -4.07 -8.33 -5.36
C ASN A 118 -3.26 -7.05 -5.12
N VAL A 119 -2.88 -6.77 -3.86
CA VAL A 119 -2.05 -5.60 -3.52
C VAL A 119 -0.69 -5.71 -4.20
N PHE A 120 -0.05 -6.88 -4.12
CA PHE A 120 1.25 -7.13 -4.75
C PHE A 120 1.20 -6.92 -6.26
N SER A 121 0.24 -7.54 -6.94
CA SER A 121 0.07 -7.42 -8.40
C SER A 121 -0.25 -5.99 -8.83
N HIS A 122 -1.05 -5.27 -8.04
CA HIS A 122 -1.37 -3.87 -8.31
C HIS A 122 -0.13 -2.97 -8.21
N MET A 123 0.67 -3.11 -7.15
CA MET A 123 1.92 -2.37 -6.99
C MET A 123 2.94 -2.73 -8.08
N PHE A 124 3.01 -4.00 -8.48
CA PHE A 124 3.86 -4.43 -9.57
C PHE A 124 3.43 -3.85 -10.93
N ALA A 125 2.12 -3.85 -11.22
CA ALA A 125 1.60 -3.21 -12.43
C ALA A 125 1.91 -1.70 -12.44
N PHE A 126 1.81 -1.05 -11.28
CA PHE A 126 2.19 0.34 -11.11
C PHE A 126 3.67 0.56 -11.40
N LEU A 127 4.58 -0.25 -10.86
CA LEU A 127 6.02 -0.22 -11.17
C LEU A 127 6.31 -0.37 -12.67
N ARG A 128 5.58 -1.24 -13.35
CA ARG A 128 5.75 -1.45 -14.81
C ARG A 128 5.22 -0.31 -15.66
N SER A 129 4.14 0.35 -15.23
CA SER A 129 3.52 1.46 -15.96
C SER A 129 4.32 2.76 -15.84
N THR A 130 5.02 2.92 -14.73
CA THR A 130 5.97 4.00 -14.56
C THR A 130 7.25 3.59 -15.28
N SER A 131 7.54 4.19 -16.43
CA SER A 131 8.78 3.95 -17.22
C SER A 131 10.07 4.33 -16.48
N ALA A 132 9.96 4.89 -15.30
CA ALA A 132 10.97 4.96 -14.27
C ALA A 132 11.24 3.56 -13.70
N GLY A 133 11.55 2.58 -14.53
CA GLY A 133 11.95 1.27 -14.04
C GLY A 133 12.95 1.43 -12.88
N LEU A 134 13.07 0.42 -12.03
CA LEU A 134 13.95 0.37 -10.85
C LEU A 134 15.39 0.89 -11.08
N GLY A 135 15.79 1.21 -12.30
CA GLY A 135 17.10 1.71 -12.70
C GLY A 135 17.18 3.18 -13.14
N ALA A 136 16.09 3.95 -13.07
CA ALA A 136 16.14 5.35 -13.48
C ALA A 136 16.82 6.23 -12.44
N THR A 137 17.92 6.87 -12.86
CA THR A 137 18.48 8.01 -12.10
C THR A 137 17.64 9.25 -12.38
N SER A 138 17.40 10.05 -11.35
CA SER A 138 16.49 11.21 -11.35
C SER A 138 16.74 12.25 -12.47
N SER A 139 17.86 12.19 -13.21
CA SER A 139 18.22 13.16 -14.23
C SER A 139 17.79 12.80 -15.67
N GLU A 140 17.29 11.58 -15.92
CA GLU A 140 17.07 11.11 -17.30
C GLU A 140 15.59 10.88 -17.68
N ASN A 141 14.64 11.11 -16.77
CA ASN A 141 13.23 10.84 -17.04
C ASN A 141 12.42 12.11 -17.33
N PRO A 142 11.97 12.31 -18.57
CA PRO A 142 11.10 13.44 -18.92
C PRO A 142 9.67 13.32 -18.37
N SER A 143 9.30 12.18 -17.79
CA SER A 143 7.98 11.94 -17.19
C SER A 143 7.87 12.32 -15.71
N GLY A 144 8.95 12.78 -15.06
CA GLY A 144 8.94 13.34 -13.71
C GLY A 144 8.64 12.35 -12.57
N LEU A 145 8.54 11.05 -12.84
CA LEU A 145 8.40 10.03 -11.80
C LEU A 145 9.80 9.50 -11.47
N GLY A 146 10.26 9.83 -10.27
CA GLY A 146 11.59 9.48 -9.78
C GLY A 146 11.66 8.10 -9.12
N TRP A 147 12.82 7.79 -8.56
CA TRP A 147 13.11 6.56 -7.82
C TRP A 147 12.22 6.38 -6.57
N GLU A 148 11.76 7.47 -5.97
CA GLU A 148 10.95 7.51 -4.75
C GLU A 148 9.61 6.78 -4.93
N VAL A 149 9.03 6.88 -6.12
CA VAL A 149 7.76 6.20 -6.47
C VAL A 149 7.97 4.70 -6.56
N GLY A 150 9.07 4.28 -7.21
CA GLY A 150 9.44 2.88 -7.33
C GLY A 150 9.77 2.24 -5.98
N GLU A 151 10.51 2.95 -5.16
CA GLU A 151 10.86 2.50 -3.80
C GLU A 151 9.63 2.31 -2.93
N ALA A 152 8.71 3.28 -2.92
CA ALA A 152 7.48 3.20 -2.14
C ALA A 152 6.59 2.02 -2.57
N ALA A 153 6.50 1.73 -3.87
CA ALA A 153 5.79 0.56 -4.36
C ALA A 153 6.44 -0.74 -3.88
N LEU A 154 7.77 -0.86 -3.97
CA LEU A 154 8.52 -2.00 -3.43
C LEU A 154 8.30 -2.13 -1.91
N PHE A 155 8.32 -1.03 -1.18
CA PHE A 155 8.09 -1.02 0.26
C PHE A 155 6.72 -1.61 0.64
N VAL A 156 5.65 -1.23 -0.08
CA VAL A 156 4.32 -1.82 0.12
C VAL A 156 4.30 -3.30 -0.28
N MET A 157 4.97 -3.68 -1.38
CA MET A 157 5.08 -5.08 -1.80
C MET A 157 5.78 -5.92 -0.72
N CYS A 158 6.85 -5.41 -0.09
CA CYS A 158 7.52 -6.06 1.04
C CYS A 158 6.57 -6.30 2.22
N ALA A 159 5.72 -5.32 2.54
CA ALA A 159 4.78 -5.43 3.66
C ALA A 159 3.81 -6.61 3.50
N VAL A 160 3.41 -6.92 2.26
CA VAL A 160 2.43 -7.98 1.96
C VAL A 160 3.08 -9.30 1.49
N ALA A 161 4.35 -9.30 1.12
CA ALA A 161 5.04 -10.46 0.54
C ALA A 161 5.00 -11.70 1.43
N ARG A 162 5.12 -11.53 2.74
CA ARG A 162 5.08 -12.64 3.72
C ARG A 162 3.74 -13.37 3.76
N ASN A 163 2.68 -12.72 3.30
CA ASN A 163 1.33 -13.29 3.26
C ASN A 163 1.01 -13.92 1.90
N LEU A 164 1.94 -13.88 0.95
CA LEU A 164 1.81 -14.60 -0.32
C LEU A 164 2.10 -16.08 -0.05
N VAL A 165 1.07 -16.90 -0.12
CA VAL A 165 1.22 -18.34 0.10
C VAL A 165 1.63 -19.00 -1.22
N PRO A 166 2.85 -19.57 -1.33
CA PRO A 166 3.36 -20.09 -2.60
C PRO A 166 2.54 -21.27 -3.16
N MET A 167 1.78 -21.97 -2.33
CA MET A 167 1.04 -23.19 -2.71
C MET A 167 -0.36 -22.91 -3.30
N GLU A 168 -0.92 -21.71 -3.11
CA GLU A 168 -2.25 -21.36 -3.57
C GLU A 168 -2.24 -20.22 -4.61
N ALA A 169 -1.05 -19.68 -4.89
CA ALA A 169 -0.89 -18.62 -5.86
C ALA A 169 -1.23 -19.13 -7.27
N ALA A 170 -2.12 -18.42 -7.96
CA ALA A 170 -2.36 -18.68 -9.38
C ALA A 170 -1.04 -18.58 -10.17
N PRO A 171 -0.89 -19.32 -11.29
CA PRO A 171 0.34 -19.26 -12.10
C PRO A 171 0.77 -17.84 -12.49
N GLU A 172 -0.19 -16.94 -12.64
CA GLU A 172 0.05 -15.52 -12.95
C GLU A 172 0.69 -14.76 -11.77
N GLU A 173 0.28 -15.08 -10.52
CA GLU A 173 0.82 -14.46 -9.31
C GLU A 173 2.26 -14.92 -9.05
N THR A 174 2.54 -16.20 -9.23
CA THR A 174 3.90 -16.75 -9.18
C THR A 174 4.79 -16.09 -10.23
N SER A 175 4.24 -15.82 -11.42
CA SER A 175 4.96 -15.09 -12.47
C SER A 175 5.29 -13.65 -12.09
N CYS A 176 4.39 -12.93 -11.39
CA CYS A 176 4.66 -11.57 -10.91
C CYS A 176 5.80 -11.55 -9.89
N VAL A 177 5.79 -12.47 -8.92
CA VAL A 177 6.85 -12.57 -7.90
C VAL A 177 8.20 -12.87 -8.56
N SER A 178 8.25 -13.84 -9.49
CA SER A 178 9.48 -14.16 -10.23
C SER A 178 10.01 -12.96 -11.03
N GLN A 179 9.11 -12.21 -11.69
CA GLN A 179 9.51 -11.02 -12.44
C GLN A 179 10.07 -9.90 -11.54
N VAL A 180 9.52 -9.74 -10.32
CA VAL A 180 10.06 -8.78 -9.34
C VAL A 180 11.44 -9.22 -8.87
N ILE A 181 11.62 -10.51 -8.54
CA ILE A 181 12.92 -11.05 -8.14
C ILE A 181 13.94 -10.84 -9.26
N ASP A 182 13.61 -11.19 -10.50
CA ASP A 182 14.49 -11.00 -11.65
C ASP A 182 14.85 -9.51 -11.85
N ALA A 183 13.88 -8.61 -11.67
CA ALA A 183 14.11 -7.17 -11.77
C ALA A 183 15.02 -6.66 -10.65
N VAL A 184 14.86 -7.15 -9.43
CA VAL A 184 15.70 -6.80 -8.27
C VAL A 184 17.12 -7.33 -8.44
N LEU A 185 17.28 -8.59 -8.89
CA LEU A 185 18.59 -9.19 -9.17
C LEU A 185 19.30 -8.50 -10.33
N GLY A 186 18.54 -7.95 -11.29
CA GLY A 186 19.05 -7.20 -12.42
C GLY A 186 19.32 -5.72 -12.15
N LEU A 187 19.14 -5.24 -10.91
CA LEU A 187 19.34 -3.83 -10.58
C LEU A 187 20.78 -3.38 -10.89
N PRO A 188 20.97 -2.29 -11.64
CA PRO A 188 22.30 -1.77 -11.89
C PRO A 188 22.94 -1.23 -10.60
N SER A 189 24.26 -1.28 -10.52
CA SER A 189 25.00 -0.70 -9.37
C SER A 189 24.76 0.80 -9.20
N THR A 190 24.29 1.47 -10.25
CA THR A 190 23.91 2.89 -10.28
C THR A 190 22.49 3.16 -9.76
N ALA A 191 21.69 2.12 -9.47
CA ALA A 191 20.36 2.29 -8.91
C ALA A 191 20.44 3.00 -7.55
N HIS A 192 19.40 3.82 -7.26
CA HIS A 192 19.37 4.61 -6.04
C HIS A 192 19.51 3.73 -4.79
N THR A 193 20.23 4.23 -3.78
CA THR A 193 20.55 3.48 -2.55
C THR A 193 19.28 2.98 -1.84
N ALA A 194 18.22 3.80 -1.80
CA ALA A 194 16.94 3.43 -1.21
C ALA A 194 16.32 2.21 -1.87
N ILE A 195 16.27 2.15 -3.21
CA ILE A 195 15.75 1.00 -3.96
C ILE A 195 16.54 -0.26 -3.60
N ARG A 196 17.85 -0.17 -3.61
CA ARG A 196 18.73 -1.30 -3.26
C ARG A 196 18.50 -1.77 -1.83
N HIS A 197 18.38 -0.84 -0.89
CA HIS A 197 18.15 -1.15 0.52
C HIS A 197 16.78 -1.82 0.74
N THR A 198 15.71 -1.28 0.14
CA THR A 198 14.36 -1.85 0.25
C THR A 198 14.29 -3.22 -0.42
N SER A 199 15.00 -3.42 -1.53
CA SER A 199 15.05 -4.70 -2.24
C SER A 199 15.70 -5.84 -1.43
N ILE A 200 16.68 -5.54 -0.56
CA ILE A 200 17.36 -6.55 0.29
C ILE A 200 16.44 -7.04 1.42
N ARG A 201 15.41 -6.29 1.79
CA ARG A 201 14.44 -6.69 2.83
C ARG A 201 13.48 -7.81 2.40
N TYR A 202 13.59 -8.29 1.15
CA TYR A 202 12.80 -9.42 0.64
C TYR A 202 13.34 -10.80 1.09
N ASP A 203 14.45 -10.87 1.80
CA ASP A 203 15.02 -12.11 2.32
C ASP A 203 14.34 -12.64 3.60
#